data_8b4b043b0786f02609ac7bced9e8d319
#
_entry.id   8b4b043b0786f02609ac7bced9e8d319
#
_cell.length_a   1.000
_cell.length_b   1.000
_cell.length_c   1.000
_cell.angle_alpha   90.00
_cell.angle_beta   90.00
_cell.angle_gamma   90.00
#
_symmetry.space_group_name_H-M   'P 1'
#
loop_
_entity.id
_entity.type
_entity.pdbx_description
1 polymer ?
#
loop_
_entity_poly.entity_id
_entity_poly.type
_entity_poly.pdbx_seq_one_letter_code
_entity_poly.pdbx_strand_id
1 'polypeptide(L)'
;MPRAVAEVVGVAEGPGRTTTQAVVAALRPRRALVVLDNCEHVIAGAAAMATALAEGCPELCVLATSRSRLGARGERLLAVPPLDIAGPAVELFTARARAVSRTVDMEAHRAEIEEICCALDGVPLAIELAAARTTTLSVPEIVGRLDDRLRLLTRSPRTNEDRHRTLRATINWSVDLLTQELRTLFARLSVFAGGVDLRAVHRVCGEPGLDEAQVEDLLEDLVDQSMLVIEPEPAGRRFRLLETLREFGAAELAAAGVTDQVAARHAGWCLEEVDRIHRQLVGHAEVEGVARLGVLWPDLRVAVDRACRIGDHLLADALVRPLVAEVTLRRQGEIGEWSERILAVVPPDDVDRVVFWLTWAAHRSMHRGTESATSRSSAATATAITR
;
A
#
# COMPACT_ATOMS: atom_id res chain seq x y z
N MET A 1 -11.14 1.54 -8.19
CA MET A 1 -10.63 2.70 -8.95
C MET A 1 -11.61 3.89 -8.98
N PRO A 2 -12.86 3.84 -9.51
CA PRO A 2 -13.73 5.02 -9.57
C PRO A 2 -13.97 5.73 -8.24
N ARG A 3 -14.12 4.97 -7.17
CA ARG A 3 -14.30 5.51 -5.81
C ARG A 3 -13.08 6.24 -5.28
N ALA A 4 -11.90 5.70 -5.47
CA ALA A 4 -10.67 6.36 -5.05
C ALA A 4 -10.50 7.72 -5.74
N VAL A 5 -10.84 7.79 -7.03
CA VAL A 5 -10.82 9.06 -7.77
C VAL A 5 -11.92 10.01 -7.27
N ALA A 6 -13.13 9.51 -7.01
CA ALA A 6 -14.24 10.31 -6.48
C ALA A 6 -13.91 10.92 -5.10
N GLU A 7 -13.26 10.15 -4.26
CA GLU A 7 -12.80 10.59 -2.94
C GLU A 7 -11.82 11.75 -3.03
N VAL A 8 -10.79 11.63 -3.87
CA VAL A 8 -9.79 12.69 -4.09
C VAL A 8 -10.41 13.94 -4.71
N VAL A 9 -11.39 13.77 -5.61
CA VAL A 9 -12.10 14.87 -6.27
C VAL A 9 -13.14 15.52 -5.35
N GLY A 10 -13.50 14.88 -4.24
CA GLY A 10 -14.52 15.35 -3.29
C GLY A 10 -15.94 15.20 -3.83
N VAL A 11 -16.21 14.14 -4.60
CA VAL A 11 -17.51 13.90 -5.23
C VAL A 11 -18.20 12.71 -4.58
N ALA A 12 -19.41 12.92 -4.09
CA ALA A 12 -20.28 11.87 -3.60
C ALA A 12 -21.11 11.23 -4.74
N GLU A 13 -21.44 9.96 -4.60
CA GLU A 13 -22.42 9.31 -5.47
C GLU A 13 -23.79 9.97 -5.27
N GLY A 14 -24.42 10.39 -6.36
CA GLY A 14 -25.76 10.98 -6.34
C GLY A 14 -26.81 10.04 -6.93
N PRO A 15 -28.12 10.24 -6.64
CA PRO A 15 -29.19 9.45 -7.20
C PRO A 15 -29.15 9.42 -8.73
N GLY A 16 -29.18 8.21 -9.31
CA GLY A 16 -29.27 8.01 -10.76
C GLY A 16 -27.96 8.20 -11.54
N ARG A 17 -26.79 8.36 -10.87
CA ARG A 17 -25.49 8.46 -11.53
C ARG A 17 -24.51 7.45 -10.95
N THR A 18 -23.72 6.80 -11.81
CA THR A 18 -22.58 5.99 -11.35
C THR A 18 -21.47 6.87 -10.81
N THR A 19 -20.61 6.33 -9.94
CA THR A 19 -19.40 7.02 -9.41
C THR A 19 -18.56 7.60 -10.54
N THR A 20 -18.35 6.85 -11.62
CA THR A 20 -17.62 7.32 -12.81
C THR A 20 -18.28 8.54 -13.44
N GLN A 21 -19.61 8.52 -13.62
CA GLN A 21 -20.36 9.65 -14.19
C GLN A 21 -20.30 10.89 -13.30
N ALA A 22 -20.34 10.72 -11.98
CA ALA A 22 -20.21 11.81 -11.02
C ALA A 22 -18.83 12.46 -11.10
N VAL A 23 -17.76 11.65 -11.15
CA VAL A 23 -16.38 12.12 -11.31
C VAL A 23 -16.21 12.87 -12.63
N VAL A 24 -16.68 12.31 -13.75
CA VAL A 24 -16.61 12.96 -15.07
C VAL A 24 -17.36 14.29 -15.05
N ALA A 25 -18.56 14.36 -14.49
CA ALA A 25 -19.32 15.61 -14.42
C ALA A 25 -18.60 16.69 -13.58
N ALA A 26 -17.95 16.32 -12.49
CA ALA A 26 -17.22 17.25 -11.62
C ALA A 26 -15.91 17.74 -12.24
N LEU A 27 -15.25 16.90 -13.03
CA LEU A 27 -13.97 17.24 -13.66
C LEU A 27 -14.14 17.88 -15.05
N ARG A 28 -15.28 17.69 -15.72
CA ARG A 28 -15.55 18.23 -17.07
C ARG A 28 -15.24 19.71 -17.26
N PRO A 29 -15.63 20.62 -16.33
CA PRO A 29 -15.33 22.06 -16.47
C PRO A 29 -13.90 22.44 -16.03
N ARG A 30 -13.07 21.46 -15.61
CA ARG A 30 -11.76 21.74 -15.04
C ARG A 30 -10.63 21.46 -16.03
N ARG A 31 -9.61 22.32 -15.99
CA ARG A 31 -8.31 22.01 -16.59
C ARG A 31 -7.42 21.44 -15.49
N ALA A 32 -7.14 20.14 -15.54
CA ALA A 32 -6.42 19.45 -14.47
C ALA A 32 -5.62 18.26 -15.01
N LEU A 33 -4.66 17.83 -14.22
CA LEU A 33 -3.94 16.58 -14.39
C LEU A 33 -4.44 15.58 -13.32
N VAL A 34 -4.94 14.43 -13.76
CA VAL A 34 -5.25 13.29 -12.89
C VAL A 34 -4.12 12.30 -12.97
N VAL A 35 -3.48 12.02 -11.84
CA VAL A 35 -2.43 11.00 -11.73
C VAL A 35 -3.02 9.74 -11.12
N LEU A 36 -2.92 8.62 -11.85
CA LEU A 36 -3.31 7.29 -11.40
C LEU A 36 -2.02 6.48 -11.18
N ASP A 37 -1.66 6.29 -9.93
CA ASP A 37 -0.40 5.62 -9.59
C ASP A 37 -0.61 4.12 -9.30
N ASN A 38 0.39 3.30 -9.65
CA ASN A 38 0.45 1.86 -9.37
C ASN A 38 -0.75 1.07 -9.94
N CYS A 39 -1.11 1.32 -11.21
CA CYS A 39 -2.33 0.79 -11.83
C CYS A 39 -2.29 -0.72 -12.12
N GLU A 40 -1.14 -1.40 -12.04
CA GLU A 40 -1.00 -2.83 -12.34
C GLU A 40 -1.89 -3.75 -11.51
N HIS A 41 -2.26 -3.33 -10.31
CA HIS A 41 -3.16 -4.11 -9.43
C HIS A 41 -4.64 -3.95 -9.78
N VAL A 42 -4.99 -2.95 -10.59
CA VAL A 42 -6.38 -2.58 -10.93
C VAL A 42 -6.56 -2.18 -12.40
N ILE A 43 -5.80 -2.80 -13.30
CA ILE A 43 -5.68 -2.43 -14.73
C ILE A 43 -7.05 -2.17 -15.37
N ALA A 44 -7.99 -3.11 -15.27
CA ALA A 44 -9.30 -2.96 -15.90
C ALA A 44 -10.08 -1.75 -15.38
N GLY A 45 -10.02 -1.51 -14.06
CA GLY A 45 -10.67 -0.37 -13.42
C GLY A 45 -9.98 0.96 -13.76
N ALA A 46 -8.66 0.97 -13.89
CA ALA A 46 -7.87 2.13 -14.29
C ALA A 46 -8.11 2.48 -15.77
N ALA A 47 -8.13 1.47 -16.66
CA ALA A 47 -8.43 1.64 -18.06
C ALA A 47 -9.83 2.23 -18.31
N ALA A 48 -10.84 1.67 -17.63
CA ALA A 48 -12.21 2.16 -17.72
C ALA A 48 -12.35 3.61 -17.23
N MET A 49 -11.70 3.96 -16.12
CA MET A 49 -11.70 5.31 -15.57
C MET A 49 -10.96 6.28 -16.49
N ALA A 50 -9.76 5.94 -16.94
CA ALA A 50 -8.97 6.77 -17.86
C ALA A 50 -9.72 7.04 -19.16
N THR A 51 -10.37 6.02 -19.73
CA THR A 51 -11.20 6.16 -20.94
C THR A 51 -12.37 7.10 -20.71
N ALA A 52 -13.12 6.93 -19.60
CA ALA A 52 -14.26 7.77 -19.28
C ALA A 52 -13.86 9.25 -19.07
N LEU A 53 -12.74 9.49 -18.43
CA LEU A 53 -12.19 10.84 -18.22
C LEU A 53 -11.75 11.47 -19.55
N ALA A 54 -11.04 10.72 -20.40
CA ALA A 54 -10.57 11.21 -21.69
C ALA A 54 -11.73 11.56 -22.65
N GLU A 55 -12.81 10.78 -22.63
CA GLU A 55 -14.00 11.03 -23.46
C GLU A 55 -14.91 12.14 -22.90
N GLY A 56 -14.99 12.26 -21.57
CA GLY A 56 -15.93 13.17 -20.90
C GLY A 56 -15.37 14.55 -20.54
N CYS A 57 -14.04 14.72 -20.49
CA CYS A 57 -13.36 15.90 -19.96
C CYS A 57 -12.28 16.40 -20.94
N PRO A 58 -12.60 17.30 -21.90
CA PRO A 58 -11.69 17.68 -22.99
C PRO A 58 -10.43 18.42 -22.53
N GLU A 59 -10.48 19.14 -21.40
CA GLU A 59 -9.36 19.92 -20.87
C GLU A 59 -8.57 19.14 -19.77
N LEU A 60 -8.86 17.85 -19.61
CA LEU A 60 -8.22 17.01 -18.60
C LEU A 60 -7.10 16.18 -19.23
N CYS A 61 -5.99 16.07 -18.52
CA CYS A 61 -4.94 15.10 -18.83
C CYS A 61 -4.94 13.99 -17.79
N VAL A 62 -4.79 12.74 -18.22
CA VAL A 62 -4.62 11.58 -17.34
C VAL A 62 -3.20 11.06 -17.51
N LEU A 63 -2.45 10.97 -16.41
CA LEU A 63 -1.15 10.32 -16.33
C LEU A 63 -1.30 9.06 -15.48
N ALA A 64 -0.97 7.90 -16.04
CA ALA A 64 -1.01 6.66 -15.30
C ALA A 64 0.38 6.03 -15.21
N THR A 65 0.77 5.56 -14.01
CA THR A 65 1.94 4.71 -13.84
C THR A 65 1.50 3.25 -13.73
N SER A 66 2.18 2.36 -14.42
CA SER A 66 1.89 0.92 -14.39
C SER A 66 3.06 0.13 -14.97
N ARG A 67 3.28 -1.08 -14.49
CA ARG A 67 4.23 -2.03 -15.09
C ARG A 67 3.71 -2.64 -16.40
N SER A 68 2.42 -2.55 -16.66
CA SER A 68 1.76 -3.07 -17.85
C SER A 68 0.89 -1.99 -18.49
N ARG A 69 0.63 -2.13 -19.79
CA ARG A 69 -0.30 -1.27 -20.51
C ARG A 69 -1.69 -1.35 -19.87
N LEU A 70 -2.36 -0.21 -19.77
CA LEU A 70 -3.75 -0.18 -19.32
C LEU A 70 -4.72 -0.71 -20.39
N GLY A 71 -4.40 -0.48 -21.67
CA GLY A 71 -5.28 -0.76 -22.81
C GLY A 71 -6.42 0.25 -22.94
N ALA A 72 -6.26 1.43 -22.37
CA ALA A 72 -7.25 2.50 -22.47
C ALA A 72 -7.28 3.08 -23.88
N ARG A 73 -8.49 3.49 -24.36
CA ARG A 73 -8.62 4.10 -25.67
C ARG A 73 -7.84 5.42 -25.75
N GLY A 74 -6.98 5.55 -26.76
CA GLY A 74 -6.14 6.73 -26.93
C GLY A 74 -4.90 6.78 -26.04
N GLU A 75 -4.58 5.69 -25.34
CA GLU A 75 -3.39 5.55 -24.51
C GLU A 75 -2.12 5.85 -25.31
N ARG A 76 -1.27 6.70 -24.76
CA ARG A 76 0.10 6.92 -25.24
C ARG A 76 1.07 6.39 -24.21
N LEU A 77 1.95 5.50 -24.66
CA LEU A 77 2.94 4.88 -23.79
C LEU A 77 4.20 5.73 -23.72
N LEU A 78 4.56 6.13 -22.51
CA LEU A 78 5.86 6.70 -22.20
C LEU A 78 6.66 5.64 -21.43
N ALA A 79 7.60 5.01 -22.12
CA ALA A 79 8.51 4.09 -21.45
C ALA A 79 9.49 4.90 -20.60
N VAL A 80 9.52 4.64 -19.29
CA VAL A 80 10.55 5.17 -18.38
C VAL A 80 11.77 4.25 -18.47
N PRO A 81 12.86 4.69 -19.10
CA PRO A 81 14.07 3.87 -19.21
C PRO A 81 14.73 3.78 -17.83
N PRO A 82 15.60 2.77 -17.60
CA PRO A 82 16.54 2.79 -16.51
C PRO A 82 17.45 4.03 -16.59
N LEU A 83 18.15 4.30 -15.49
CA LEU A 83 19.16 5.36 -15.47
C LEU A 83 20.31 5.04 -16.41
N ASP A 84 20.83 6.08 -17.06
CA ASP A 84 22.06 5.97 -17.86
C ASP A 84 23.24 5.62 -16.90
N ILE A 85 23.97 4.56 -17.31
CA ILE A 85 25.02 3.97 -16.48
C ILE A 85 26.20 4.92 -16.31
N ALA A 86 26.60 5.62 -17.39
CA ALA A 86 27.77 6.49 -17.36
C ALA A 86 27.58 7.83 -16.62
N GLY A 87 26.35 8.14 -16.21
CA GLY A 87 26.02 9.41 -15.55
C GLY A 87 25.07 9.23 -14.38
N PRO A 88 23.72 9.38 -14.58
CA PRO A 88 22.73 9.39 -13.49
C PRO A 88 22.78 8.17 -12.56
N ALA A 89 23.10 6.97 -13.07
CA ALA A 89 23.20 5.76 -12.24
C ALA A 89 24.37 5.84 -11.25
N VAL A 90 25.55 6.26 -11.74
CA VAL A 90 26.75 6.46 -10.90
C VAL A 90 26.54 7.61 -9.91
N GLU A 91 25.87 8.69 -10.34
CA GLU A 91 25.54 9.81 -9.45
C GLU A 91 24.62 9.36 -8.33
N LEU A 92 23.58 8.56 -8.62
CA LEU A 92 22.67 8.01 -7.63
C LEU A 92 23.41 7.11 -6.63
N PHE A 93 24.23 6.16 -7.12
CA PHE A 93 25.05 5.29 -6.27
C PHE A 93 25.92 6.12 -5.34
N THR A 94 26.67 7.08 -5.93
CA THR A 94 27.61 7.94 -5.19
C THR A 94 26.89 8.79 -4.13
N ALA A 95 25.75 9.40 -4.49
CA ALA A 95 24.96 10.19 -3.55
C ALA A 95 24.44 9.34 -2.39
N ARG A 96 23.91 8.16 -2.68
CA ARG A 96 23.41 7.25 -1.64
C ARG A 96 24.52 6.70 -0.77
N ALA A 97 25.62 6.25 -1.36
CA ALA A 97 26.78 5.74 -0.61
C ALA A 97 27.38 6.81 0.32
N ARG A 98 27.49 8.07 -0.14
CA ARG A 98 27.95 9.20 0.72
C ARG A 98 26.99 9.52 1.86
N ALA A 99 25.70 9.27 1.69
CA ALA A 99 24.73 9.48 2.76
C ALA A 99 24.91 8.51 3.93
N VAL A 100 25.31 7.26 3.65
CA VAL A 100 25.45 6.20 4.65
C VAL A 100 26.90 5.91 5.06
N SER A 101 27.90 6.27 4.23
CA SER A 101 29.31 6.07 4.51
C SER A 101 30.14 7.29 4.08
N ARG A 102 30.87 7.88 5.03
CA ARG A 102 31.77 9.05 4.77
C ARG A 102 33.22 8.65 4.41
N THR A 103 33.55 7.38 4.47
CA THR A 103 34.94 6.88 4.39
C THR A 103 35.33 6.36 3.02
N VAL A 104 34.34 6.15 2.10
CA VAL A 104 34.60 5.59 0.78
C VAL A 104 34.99 6.69 -0.20
N ASP A 105 36.16 6.53 -0.83
CA ASP A 105 36.61 7.39 -1.95
C ASP A 105 35.89 6.94 -3.25
N MET A 106 34.77 7.60 -3.57
CA MET A 106 33.94 7.27 -4.74
C MET A 106 34.64 7.56 -6.07
N GLU A 107 35.56 8.51 -6.11
CA GLU A 107 36.32 8.85 -7.34
C GLU A 107 37.36 7.76 -7.65
N ALA A 108 38.01 7.23 -6.64
CA ALA A 108 38.94 6.12 -6.80
C ALA A 108 38.26 4.81 -7.30
N HIS A 109 36.99 4.67 -7.01
CA HIS A 109 36.18 3.46 -7.35
C HIS A 109 35.17 3.68 -8.46
N ARG A 110 35.37 4.71 -9.32
CA ARG A 110 34.38 5.05 -10.35
C ARG A 110 34.12 3.90 -11.33
N ALA A 111 35.17 3.19 -11.74
CA ALA A 111 35.04 2.08 -12.69
C ALA A 111 34.24 0.91 -12.11
N GLU A 112 34.50 0.55 -10.85
CA GLU A 112 33.76 -0.50 -10.14
C GLU A 112 32.31 -0.08 -9.87
N ILE A 113 32.04 1.20 -9.61
CA ILE A 113 30.67 1.73 -9.46
C ILE A 113 29.93 1.65 -10.80
N GLU A 114 30.56 1.99 -11.93
CA GLU A 114 29.99 1.81 -13.26
C GLU A 114 29.67 0.34 -13.53
N GLU A 115 30.54 -0.59 -13.15
CA GLU A 115 30.33 -2.03 -13.25
C GLU A 115 29.13 -2.51 -12.42
N ILE A 116 29.01 -2.03 -11.15
CA ILE A 116 27.83 -2.28 -10.31
C ILE A 116 26.56 -1.77 -10.99
N CYS A 117 26.54 -0.52 -11.46
CA CYS A 117 25.36 0.08 -12.11
C CYS A 117 24.98 -0.69 -13.38
N CYS A 118 25.97 -1.17 -14.13
CA CYS A 118 25.78 -2.00 -15.30
C CYS A 118 25.18 -3.37 -14.95
N ALA A 119 25.70 -4.03 -13.94
CA ALA A 119 25.17 -5.30 -13.43
C ALA A 119 23.71 -5.19 -12.93
N LEU A 120 23.35 -4.02 -12.41
CA LEU A 120 22.02 -3.71 -11.91
C LEU A 120 21.09 -3.10 -12.98
N ASP A 121 21.48 -3.12 -14.28
CA ASP A 121 20.70 -2.63 -15.40
C ASP A 121 20.23 -1.18 -15.27
N GLY A 122 20.89 -0.34 -14.47
CA GLY A 122 20.50 1.04 -14.20
C GLY A 122 19.18 1.18 -13.42
N VAL A 123 18.69 0.12 -12.75
CA VAL A 123 17.43 0.16 -11.98
C VAL A 123 17.65 0.94 -10.68
N PRO A 124 16.96 2.09 -10.46
CA PRO A 124 17.24 2.99 -9.33
C PRO A 124 17.23 2.30 -7.98
N LEU A 125 16.17 1.58 -7.64
CA LEU A 125 16.04 0.88 -6.35
C LEU A 125 17.17 -0.14 -6.15
N ALA A 126 17.55 -0.88 -7.19
CA ALA A 126 18.64 -1.84 -7.11
C ALA A 126 19.98 -1.15 -6.82
N ILE A 127 20.21 0.02 -7.44
CA ILE A 127 21.41 0.85 -7.21
C ILE A 127 21.43 1.39 -5.78
N GLU A 128 20.31 1.88 -5.27
CA GLU A 128 20.21 2.38 -3.88
C GLU A 128 20.47 1.27 -2.85
N LEU A 129 19.91 0.08 -3.07
CA LEU A 129 20.13 -1.09 -2.21
C LEU A 129 21.60 -1.54 -2.23
N ALA A 130 22.25 -1.51 -3.39
CA ALA A 130 23.67 -1.84 -3.51
C ALA A 130 24.55 -0.77 -2.85
N ALA A 131 24.26 0.52 -3.08
CA ALA A 131 25.00 1.63 -2.49
C ALA A 131 24.91 1.65 -0.96
N ALA A 132 23.77 1.30 -0.38
CA ALA A 132 23.60 1.20 1.06
C ALA A 132 24.54 0.16 1.71
N ARG A 133 25.01 -0.84 0.94
CA ARG A 133 25.97 -1.85 1.42
C ARG A 133 27.39 -1.31 1.65
N THR A 134 27.69 -0.11 1.19
CA THR A 134 28.98 0.54 1.49
C THR A 134 29.21 0.83 2.99
N THR A 135 28.18 0.67 3.81
CA THR A 135 28.31 0.66 5.28
C THR A 135 29.11 -0.53 5.80
N THR A 136 28.99 -1.69 5.15
CA THR A 136 29.54 -2.97 5.62
C THR A 136 30.52 -3.64 4.64
N LEU A 137 30.49 -3.24 3.37
CA LEU A 137 31.29 -3.81 2.29
C LEU A 137 32.04 -2.71 1.55
N SER A 138 33.26 -3.01 1.11
CA SER A 138 33.97 -2.17 0.14
C SER A 138 33.35 -2.29 -1.26
N VAL A 139 33.56 -1.28 -2.10
CA VAL A 139 33.02 -1.29 -3.48
C VAL A 139 33.49 -2.53 -4.27
N PRO A 140 34.78 -2.96 -4.23
CA PRO A 140 35.21 -4.21 -4.87
C PRO A 140 34.51 -5.47 -4.32
N GLU A 141 34.20 -5.52 -3.01
CA GLU A 141 33.46 -6.65 -2.45
C GLU A 141 32.01 -6.70 -2.93
N ILE A 142 31.39 -5.53 -3.16
CA ILE A 142 30.05 -5.44 -3.75
C ILE A 142 30.07 -6.01 -5.18
N VAL A 143 31.04 -5.59 -6.00
CA VAL A 143 31.23 -6.13 -7.36
C VAL A 143 31.34 -7.66 -7.33
N GLY A 144 32.25 -8.22 -6.54
CA GLY A 144 32.45 -9.67 -6.46
C GLY A 144 31.19 -10.44 -6.06
N ARG A 145 30.40 -9.91 -5.11
CA ARG A 145 29.18 -10.57 -4.64
C ARG A 145 28.00 -10.46 -5.62
N LEU A 146 27.90 -9.35 -6.35
CA LEU A 146 26.88 -9.19 -7.41
C LEU A 146 27.16 -10.13 -8.58
N ASP A 147 28.42 -10.28 -8.98
CA ASP A 147 28.84 -11.15 -10.08
C ASP A 147 28.47 -12.62 -9.85
N ASP A 148 28.66 -13.13 -8.66
CA ASP A 148 28.33 -14.52 -8.31
C ASP A 148 26.82 -14.82 -8.40
N ARG A 149 25.96 -13.85 -8.08
CA ARG A 149 24.50 -14.02 -8.07
C ARG A 149 23.81 -13.64 -9.36
N LEU A 150 24.29 -12.61 -10.07
CA LEU A 150 23.70 -12.14 -11.31
C LEU A 150 24.17 -12.92 -12.55
N ARG A 151 25.33 -13.54 -12.53
CA ARG A 151 25.82 -14.44 -13.61
C ARG A 151 24.88 -15.62 -13.90
N LEU A 152 24.12 -16.06 -12.91
CA LEU A 152 23.10 -17.10 -13.10
C LEU A 152 21.85 -16.61 -13.85
N LEU A 153 21.64 -15.27 -13.94
CA LEU A 153 20.45 -14.64 -14.48
C LEU A 153 20.64 -14.00 -15.86
N THR A 154 21.89 -13.68 -16.26
CA THR A 154 22.18 -12.81 -17.41
C THR A 154 22.56 -13.55 -18.71
N ARG A 155 21.94 -14.68 -19.04
CA ARG A 155 22.17 -15.40 -20.32
C ARG A 155 21.21 -15.05 -21.47
N SER A 156 20.36 -14.01 -21.34
CA SER A 156 19.35 -13.64 -22.36
C SER A 156 19.28 -12.14 -22.62
N PRO A 157 18.77 -11.68 -23.78
CA PRO A 157 18.65 -10.28 -24.09
C PRO A 157 17.73 -9.55 -23.11
N ARG A 158 18.11 -8.32 -22.73
CA ARG A 158 17.53 -7.49 -21.67
C ARG A 158 16.09 -7.09 -21.96
N THR A 159 15.13 -7.83 -21.41
CA THR A 159 13.70 -7.55 -21.44
C THR A 159 13.23 -6.88 -20.14
N ASN A 160 11.98 -6.41 -20.10
CA ASN A 160 11.38 -5.95 -18.83
C ASN A 160 11.34 -7.07 -17.79
N GLU A 161 11.16 -8.33 -18.20
CA GLU A 161 11.19 -9.48 -17.28
C GLU A 161 12.58 -9.71 -16.68
N ASP A 162 13.64 -9.40 -17.42
CA ASP A 162 15.02 -9.53 -16.92
C ASP A 162 15.31 -8.47 -15.85
N ARG A 163 14.82 -7.22 -16.03
CA ARG A 163 14.96 -6.17 -15.02
C ARG A 163 14.21 -6.50 -13.72
N HIS A 164 13.02 -7.10 -13.81
CA HIS A 164 12.30 -7.59 -12.63
C HIS A 164 13.07 -8.71 -11.92
N ARG A 165 13.71 -9.59 -12.67
CA ARG A 165 14.58 -10.63 -12.10
C ARG A 165 15.79 -10.02 -11.42
N THR A 166 16.44 -9.04 -12.03
CA THR A 166 17.57 -8.30 -11.47
C THR A 166 17.18 -7.58 -10.18
N LEU A 167 16.07 -6.86 -10.18
CA LEU A 167 15.58 -6.19 -8.97
C LEU A 167 15.26 -7.19 -7.85
N ARG A 168 14.56 -8.29 -8.18
CA ARG A 168 14.26 -9.34 -7.20
C ARG A 168 15.51 -10.01 -6.65
N ALA A 169 16.51 -10.27 -7.50
CA ALA A 169 17.80 -10.81 -7.06
C ALA A 169 18.54 -9.85 -6.14
N THR A 170 18.50 -8.55 -6.43
CA THR A 170 19.11 -7.50 -5.59
C THR A 170 18.40 -7.37 -4.25
N ILE A 171 17.07 -7.43 -4.23
CA ILE A 171 16.30 -7.45 -2.98
C ILE A 171 16.66 -8.69 -2.14
N ASN A 172 16.67 -9.88 -2.76
CA ASN A 172 17.09 -11.12 -2.10
C ASN A 172 18.48 -10.97 -1.47
N TRP A 173 19.46 -10.48 -2.26
CA TRP A 173 20.81 -10.27 -1.76
C TRP A 173 20.84 -9.28 -0.59
N SER A 174 20.08 -8.19 -0.69
CA SER A 174 19.99 -7.20 0.39
C SER A 174 19.37 -7.81 1.66
N VAL A 175 18.31 -8.60 1.54
CA VAL A 175 17.66 -9.27 2.68
C VAL A 175 18.57 -10.33 3.31
N ASP A 176 19.33 -11.07 2.49
CA ASP A 176 20.28 -12.08 2.99
C ASP A 176 21.46 -11.49 3.78
N LEU A 177 21.75 -10.21 3.58
CA LEU A 177 22.77 -9.48 4.34
C LEU A 177 22.25 -8.87 5.64
N LEU A 178 20.93 -8.88 5.86
CA LEU A 178 20.34 -8.46 7.12
C LEU A 178 20.71 -9.43 8.24
N THR A 179 20.86 -8.92 9.46
CA THR A 179 20.84 -9.77 10.65
C THR A 179 19.50 -10.45 10.78
N GLN A 180 19.43 -11.52 11.55
CA GLN A 180 18.16 -12.25 11.76
C GLN A 180 17.09 -11.35 12.37
N GLU A 181 17.47 -10.44 13.25
CA GLU A 181 16.55 -9.49 13.89
C GLU A 181 15.99 -8.49 12.88
N LEU A 182 16.86 -7.88 12.06
CA LEU A 182 16.44 -6.96 10.99
C LEU A 182 15.56 -7.66 9.94
N ARG A 183 15.93 -8.88 9.54
CA ARG A 183 15.13 -9.68 8.58
C ARG A 183 13.75 -10.00 9.13
N THR A 184 13.67 -10.35 10.41
CA THR A 184 12.40 -10.63 11.10
C THR A 184 11.53 -9.37 11.16
N LEU A 185 12.11 -8.22 11.55
CA LEU A 185 11.40 -6.95 11.59
C LEU A 185 10.92 -6.53 10.20
N PHE A 186 11.80 -6.60 9.19
CA PHE A 186 11.47 -6.30 7.79
C PHE A 186 10.28 -7.14 7.29
N ALA A 187 10.31 -8.45 7.51
CA ALA A 187 9.21 -9.34 7.11
C ALA A 187 7.89 -8.96 7.81
N ARG A 188 7.93 -8.65 9.10
CA ARG A 188 6.74 -8.27 9.87
C ARG A 188 6.18 -6.91 9.49
N LEU A 189 7.03 -5.95 9.12
CA LEU A 189 6.60 -4.64 8.63
C LEU A 189 5.74 -4.72 7.37
N SER A 190 5.84 -5.78 6.58
CA SER A 190 5.04 -5.99 5.38
C SER A 190 3.53 -6.10 5.61
N VAL A 191 3.09 -6.32 6.87
CA VAL A 191 1.67 -6.39 7.23
C VAL A 191 0.99 -5.03 7.12
N PHE A 192 1.75 -3.94 7.27
CA PHE A 192 1.22 -2.60 7.15
C PHE A 192 1.06 -2.19 5.68
N ALA A 193 -0.10 -1.63 5.37
CA ALA A 193 -0.39 -1.10 4.04
C ALA A 193 -0.06 0.40 3.92
N GLY A 194 -0.04 1.11 5.05
CA GLY A 194 0.33 2.51 5.16
C GLY A 194 1.68 2.75 5.82
N GLY A 195 2.04 4.02 5.99
CA GLY A 195 3.17 4.39 6.85
C GLY A 195 2.79 4.24 8.32
N VAL A 196 3.74 3.86 9.18
CA VAL A 196 3.50 3.57 10.60
C VAL A 196 4.49 4.31 11.51
N ASP A 197 4.06 4.61 12.72
CA ASP A 197 4.91 5.17 13.76
C ASP A 197 5.65 4.08 14.56
N LEU A 198 6.62 4.47 15.36
CA LEU A 198 7.43 3.58 16.19
C LEU A 198 6.57 2.71 17.13
N ARG A 199 5.53 3.30 17.73
CA ARG A 199 4.65 2.59 18.68
C ARG A 199 3.86 1.48 18.00
N ALA A 200 3.33 1.75 16.80
CA ALA A 200 2.65 0.74 16.00
C ALA A 200 3.60 -0.41 15.63
N VAL A 201 4.82 -0.09 15.22
CA VAL A 201 5.85 -1.11 14.92
C VAL A 201 6.16 -1.95 16.17
N HIS A 202 6.45 -1.32 17.31
CA HIS A 202 6.72 -2.04 18.56
C HIS A 202 5.54 -2.94 18.96
N ARG A 203 4.30 -2.44 18.84
CA ARG A 203 3.07 -3.16 19.21
C ARG A 203 2.81 -4.38 18.32
N VAL A 204 3.04 -4.27 17.02
CA VAL A 204 2.68 -5.30 16.02
C VAL A 204 3.87 -6.22 15.71
N CYS A 205 5.05 -5.62 15.48
CA CYS A 205 6.23 -6.32 15.00
C CYS A 205 7.20 -6.70 16.13
N GLY A 206 7.12 -6.05 17.29
CA GLY A 206 8.02 -6.28 18.41
C GLY A 206 8.01 -7.73 18.89
N GLU A 207 9.18 -8.20 19.32
CA GLU A 207 9.33 -9.49 19.98
C GLU A 207 9.27 -9.34 21.50
N PRO A 208 8.89 -10.40 22.21
CA PRO A 208 8.97 -10.38 23.68
C PRO A 208 10.40 -10.09 24.14
N GLY A 209 10.57 -9.00 24.91
CA GLY A 209 11.87 -8.60 25.43
C GLY A 209 12.56 -7.47 24.69
N LEU A 210 12.09 -7.07 23.49
CA LEU A 210 12.54 -5.86 22.83
C LEU A 210 11.77 -4.65 23.37
N ASP A 211 12.50 -3.61 23.81
CA ASP A 211 11.89 -2.34 24.18
C ASP A 211 11.74 -1.41 22.96
N GLU A 212 11.07 -0.27 23.15
CA GLU A 212 10.78 0.68 22.07
C GLU A 212 12.06 1.30 21.49
N ALA A 213 13.09 1.51 22.30
CA ALA A 213 14.38 2.06 21.85
C ALA A 213 15.12 1.07 20.94
N GLN A 214 15.13 -0.21 21.31
CA GLN A 214 15.73 -1.26 20.46
C GLN A 214 15.01 -1.41 19.12
N VAL A 215 13.68 -1.25 19.10
CA VAL A 215 12.92 -1.25 17.84
C VAL A 215 13.23 -0.01 17.01
N GLU A 216 13.46 1.15 17.64
CA GLU A 216 13.88 2.38 16.95
C GLU A 216 15.25 2.20 16.28
N ASP A 217 16.23 1.64 16.98
CA ASP A 217 17.56 1.33 16.43
C ASP A 217 17.45 0.41 15.20
N LEU A 218 16.65 -0.65 15.29
CA LEU A 218 16.42 -1.57 14.16
C LEU A 218 15.72 -0.89 12.97
N LEU A 219 14.80 0.05 13.22
CA LEU A 219 14.16 0.82 12.14
C LEU A 219 15.15 1.77 11.48
N GLU A 220 16.02 2.43 12.24
CA GLU A 220 17.08 3.29 11.70
C GLU A 220 18.05 2.47 10.84
N ASP A 221 18.46 1.29 11.30
CA ASP A 221 19.28 0.38 10.52
C ASP A 221 18.61 -0.03 9.20
N LEU A 222 17.29 -0.31 9.18
CA LEU A 222 16.56 -0.61 7.96
C LEU A 222 16.45 0.60 7.02
N VAL A 223 16.35 1.81 7.55
CA VAL A 223 16.35 3.04 6.75
C VAL A 223 17.72 3.25 6.12
N ASP A 224 18.81 3.09 6.89
CA ASP A 224 20.18 3.20 6.39
C ASP A 224 20.47 2.20 5.28
N GLN A 225 19.88 1.03 5.36
CA GLN A 225 19.97 0.01 4.32
C GLN A 225 18.99 0.18 3.15
N SER A 226 18.32 1.32 3.05
CA SER A 226 17.32 1.62 2.01
C SER A 226 16.13 0.64 1.95
N MET A 227 15.89 -0.09 3.03
CA MET A 227 14.76 -1.00 3.15
C MET A 227 13.47 -0.28 3.58
N LEU A 228 13.59 0.87 4.24
CA LEU A 228 12.47 1.71 4.68
C LEU A 228 12.64 3.15 4.19
N VAL A 229 11.52 3.81 3.98
CA VAL A 229 11.46 5.25 3.71
C VAL A 229 10.86 5.96 4.93
N ILE A 230 11.46 7.09 5.31
CA ILE A 230 10.88 7.98 6.33
C ILE A 230 10.01 9.01 5.63
N GLU A 231 8.74 9.09 6.03
CA GLU A 231 7.82 10.16 5.63
C GLU A 231 7.70 11.16 6.79
N PRO A 232 8.08 12.43 6.56
CA PRO A 232 7.93 13.46 7.60
C PRO A 232 6.45 13.79 7.78
N GLU A 233 5.99 13.81 9.03
CA GLU A 233 4.67 14.27 9.42
C GLU A 233 4.76 15.33 10.53
N PRO A 234 3.76 16.20 10.66
CA PRO A 234 3.73 17.18 11.76
C PRO A 234 3.80 16.56 13.16
N ALA A 235 3.34 15.33 13.31
CA ALA A 235 3.30 14.60 14.58
C ALA A 235 4.53 13.70 14.82
N GLY A 236 5.50 13.65 13.88
CA GLY A 236 6.69 12.82 14.03
C GLY A 236 7.15 12.16 12.73
N ARG A 237 7.89 11.07 12.87
CA ARG A 237 8.40 10.27 11.74
C ARG A 237 7.47 9.07 11.49
N ARG A 238 7.18 8.78 10.22
CA ARG A 238 6.52 7.54 9.82
C ARG A 238 7.45 6.71 8.95
N PHE A 239 7.41 5.42 9.14
CA PHE A 239 8.20 4.45 8.40
C PHE A 239 7.31 3.74 7.40
N ARG A 240 7.76 3.62 6.15
CA ARG A 240 7.00 2.92 5.10
C ARG A 240 7.90 2.03 4.26
N LEU A 241 7.43 0.83 3.99
CA LEU A 241 7.99 -0.03 2.96
C LEU A 241 7.53 0.43 1.57
N LEU A 242 8.46 0.50 0.62
CA LEU A 242 8.07 0.59 -0.78
C LEU A 242 7.30 -0.68 -1.19
N GLU A 243 6.35 -0.55 -2.10
CA GLU A 243 5.42 -1.65 -2.45
C GLU A 243 6.17 -2.92 -2.86
N THR A 244 7.21 -2.81 -3.69
CA THR A 244 8.03 -3.96 -4.10
C THR A 244 8.73 -4.66 -2.92
N LEU A 245 9.21 -3.88 -1.93
CA LEU A 245 9.81 -4.42 -0.71
C LEU A 245 8.75 -5.02 0.21
N ARG A 246 7.55 -4.43 0.26
CA ARG A 246 6.41 -4.94 1.03
C ARG A 246 5.94 -6.31 0.49
N GLU A 247 5.79 -6.45 -0.84
CA GLU A 247 5.48 -7.73 -1.49
C GLU A 247 6.53 -8.80 -1.14
N PHE A 248 7.81 -8.42 -1.15
CA PHE A 248 8.90 -9.32 -0.80
C PHE A 248 8.85 -9.71 0.68
N GLY A 249 8.70 -8.73 1.59
CA GLY A 249 8.57 -8.98 3.03
C GLY A 249 7.38 -9.87 3.37
N ALA A 250 6.25 -9.72 2.67
CA ALA A 250 5.09 -10.58 2.83
C ALA A 250 5.37 -12.04 2.43
N ALA A 251 6.16 -12.25 1.37
CA ALA A 251 6.60 -13.61 0.98
C ALA A 251 7.54 -14.22 2.04
N GLU A 252 8.47 -13.44 2.61
CA GLU A 252 9.33 -13.86 3.72
C GLU A 252 8.50 -14.22 4.97
N LEU A 253 7.52 -13.38 5.31
CA LEU A 253 6.62 -13.62 6.44
C LEU A 253 5.82 -14.91 6.27
N ALA A 254 5.34 -15.17 5.04
CA ALA A 254 4.64 -16.40 4.70
C ALA A 254 5.55 -17.63 4.78
N ALA A 255 6.78 -17.53 4.29
CA ALA A 255 7.78 -18.60 4.37
C ALA A 255 8.15 -18.93 5.82
N ALA A 256 8.16 -17.93 6.72
CA ALA A 256 8.37 -18.13 8.16
C ALA A 256 7.15 -18.74 8.87
N GLY A 257 5.99 -18.86 8.23
CA GLY A 257 4.77 -19.45 8.81
C GLY A 257 4.10 -18.62 9.91
N VAL A 258 4.44 -17.34 10.04
CA VAL A 258 3.93 -16.47 11.13
C VAL A 258 2.95 -15.39 10.65
N THR A 259 2.52 -15.46 9.39
CA THR A 259 1.61 -14.46 8.77
C THR A 259 0.35 -14.24 9.60
N ASP A 260 -0.34 -15.30 10.02
CA ASP A 260 -1.58 -15.19 10.79
C ASP A 260 -1.37 -14.57 12.16
N GLN A 261 -0.26 -14.86 12.82
CA GLN A 261 0.09 -14.29 14.11
C GLN A 261 0.32 -12.79 14.00
N VAL A 262 1.13 -12.34 13.02
CA VAL A 262 1.43 -10.91 12.84
C VAL A 262 0.20 -10.16 12.35
N ALA A 263 -0.59 -10.74 11.45
CA ALA A 263 -1.84 -10.15 10.98
C ALA A 263 -2.90 -10.05 12.09
N ALA A 264 -2.92 -10.97 13.05
CA ALA A 264 -3.80 -10.86 14.22
C ALA A 264 -3.37 -9.70 15.15
N ARG A 265 -2.05 -9.53 15.38
CA ARG A 265 -1.53 -8.38 16.15
C ARG A 265 -1.85 -7.05 15.43
N HIS A 266 -1.69 -7.01 14.12
CA HIS A 266 -2.03 -5.84 13.30
C HIS A 266 -3.52 -5.49 13.41
N ALA A 267 -4.42 -6.47 13.30
CA ALA A 267 -5.85 -6.24 13.47
C ALA A 267 -6.21 -5.77 14.89
N GLY A 268 -5.55 -6.31 15.92
CA GLY A 268 -5.69 -5.84 17.29
C GLY A 268 -5.24 -4.39 17.48
N TRP A 269 -4.11 -4.00 16.87
CA TRP A 269 -3.67 -2.61 16.85
C TRP A 269 -4.65 -1.69 16.11
N CYS A 270 -5.16 -2.12 14.96
CA CYS A 270 -6.21 -1.38 14.24
C CYS A 270 -7.44 -1.14 15.12
N LEU A 271 -7.85 -2.14 15.90
CA LEU A 271 -8.98 -2.03 16.83
C LEU A 271 -8.72 -0.98 17.93
N GLU A 272 -7.53 -1.00 18.54
CA GLU A 272 -7.11 0.00 19.53
C GLU A 272 -7.13 1.42 18.95
N GLU A 273 -6.67 1.59 17.70
CA GLU A 273 -6.71 2.89 17.00
C GLU A 273 -8.15 3.30 16.64
N VAL A 274 -9.01 2.38 16.21
CA VAL A 274 -10.44 2.65 15.96
C VAL A 274 -11.12 3.18 17.21
N ASP A 275 -10.90 2.55 18.37
CA ASP A 275 -11.45 3.02 19.65
C ASP A 275 -10.95 4.42 20.03
N ARG A 276 -9.69 4.72 19.75
CA ARG A 276 -9.09 6.04 20.00
C ARG A 276 -9.71 7.09 19.07
N ILE A 277 -9.79 6.77 17.77
CA ILE A 277 -10.40 7.63 16.75
C ILE A 277 -11.86 7.90 17.07
N HIS A 278 -12.62 6.86 17.42
CA HIS A 278 -14.03 7.02 17.79
C HIS A 278 -14.23 8.00 18.96
N ARG A 279 -13.43 7.86 20.02
CA ARG A 279 -13.47 8.83 21.15
C ARG A 279 -13.12 10.25 20.72
N GLN A 280 -12.23 10.46 19.77
CA GLN A 280 -11.89 11.77 19.22
C GLN A 280 -13.04 12.33 18.39
N LEU A 281 -13.66 11.53 17.53
CA LEU A 281 -14.76 11.93 16.66
C LEU A 281 -16.03 12.32 17.42
N VAL A 282 -16.34 11.65 18.54
CA VAL A 282 -17.50 11.99 19.38
C VAL A 282 -17.17 13.03 20.46
N GLY A 283 -15.91 13.45 20.59
CA GLY A 283 -15.42 14.40 21.58
C GLY A 283 -15.09 15.78 20.99
N HIS A 284 -14.15 16.46 21.63
CA HIS A 284 -13.70 17.81 21.21
C HIS A 284 -12.52 17.81 20.23
N ALA A 285 -12.00 16.64 19.85
CA ALA A 285 -10.83 16.46 18.99
C ALA A 285 -11.22 15.83 17.63
N GLU A 286 -12.36 16.26 17.06
CA GLU A 286 -12.89 15.69 15.80
C GLU A 286 -11.90 15.84 14.64
N VAL A 287 -11.25 17.00 14.50
CA VAL A 287 -10.31 17.28 13.41
C VAL A 287 -9.12 16.31 13.46
N GLU A 288 -8.57 16.09 14.64
CA GLU A 288 -7.48 15.13 14.87
C GLU A 288 -7.95 13.69 14.62
N GLY A 289 -9.18 13.36 15.03
CA GLY A 289 -9.79 12.05 14.78
C GLY A 289 -9.92 11.76 13.29
N VAL A 290 -10.38 12.74 12.51
CA VAL A 290 -10.50 12.65 11.06
C VAL A 290 -9.14 12.48 10.38
N ALA A 291 -8.14 13.27 10.77
CA ALA A 291 -6.79 13.16 10.24
C ALA A 291 -6.20 11.77 10.54
N ARG A 292 -6.33 11.30 11.78
CA ARG A 292 -5.87 9.97 12.21
C ARG A 292 -6.59 8.84 11.47
N LEU A 293 -7.89 8.97 11.23
CA LEU A 293 -8.66 8.00 10.43
C LEU A 293 -8.11 7.91 9.00
N GLY A 294 -7.79 9.05 8.38
CA GLY A 294 -7.18 9.07 7.05
C GLY A 294 -5.87 8.30 6.99
N VAL A 295 -5.05 8.44 8.02
CA VAL A 295 -3.78 7.73 8.18
C VAL A 295 -3.97 6.22 8.38
N LEU A 296 -4.91 5.81 9.25
CA LEU A 296 -5.21 4.40 9.54
C LEU A 296 -5.89 3.69 8.36
N TRP A 297 -6.49 4.42 7.44
CA TRP A 297 -7.42 3.88 6.45
C TRP A 297 -6.88 2.72 5.60
N PRO A 298 -5.63 2.76 5.08
CA PRO A 298 -5.06 1.62 4.34
C PRO A 298 -4.96 0.35 5.19
N ASP A 299 -4.55 0.48 6.44
CA ASP A 299 -4.39 -0.63 7.37
C ASP A 299 -5.75 -1.18 7.85
N LEU A 300 -6.72 -0.30 8.05
CA LEU A 300 -8.09 -0.69 8.38
C LEU A 300 -8.72 -1.54 7.28
N ARG A 301 -8.50 -1.20 6.00
CA ARG A 301 -8.94 -2.02 4.86
C ARG A 301 -8.37 -3.44 4.94
N VAL A 302 -7.08 -3.57 5.19
CA VAL A 302 -6.40 -4.88 5.31
C VAL A 302 -6.96 -5.68 6.49
N ALA A 303 -7.19 -5.03 7.63
CA ALA A 303 -7.74 -5.67 8.82
C ALA A 303 -9.18 -6.17 8.60
N VAL A 304 -10.05 -5.34 8.00
CA VAL A 304 -11.44 -5.72 7.68
C VAL A 304 -11.48 -6.84 6.63
N ASP A 305 -10.66 -6.74 5.58
CA ASP A 305 -10.55 -7.77 4.55
C ASP A 305 -10.14 -9.12 5.13
N ARG A 306 -9.18 -9.10 6.05
CA ARG A 306 -8.77 -10.32 6.75
C ARG A 306 -9.89 -10.87 7.64
N ALA A 307 -10.52 -10.04 8.46
CA ALA A 307 -11.58 -10.46 9.38
C ALA A 307 -12.73 -11.13 8.60
N CYS A 308 -13.19 -10.52 7.50
CA CYS A 308 -14.20 -11.12 6.63
C CYS A 308 -13.74 -12.45 5.99
N ARG A 309 -12.47 -12.54 5.55
CA ARG A 309 -11.93 -13.74 4.91
C ARG A 309 -11.86 -14.94 5.86
N ILE A 310 -11.51 -14.71 7.12
CA ILE A 310 -11.43 -15.78 8.13
C ILE A 310 -12.78 -16.03 8.84
N GLY A 311 -13.85 -15.29 8.49
CA GLY A 311 -15.18 -15.42 9.09
C GLY A 311 -15.30 -14.82 10.50
N ASP A 312 -14.34 -13.96 10.93
CA ASP A 312 -14.39 -13.28 12.22
C ASP A 312 -15.29 -12.03 12.14
N HIS A 313 -16.60 -12.29 12.22
CA HIS A 313 -17.62 -11.24 12.16
C HIS A 313 -17.57 -10.27 13.34
N LEU A 314 -17.11 -10.74 14.52
CA LEU A 314 -17.00 -9.88 15.71
C LEU A 314 -15.90 -8.84 15.53
N LEU A 315 -14.74 -9.27 15.04
CA LEU A 315 -13.64 -8.37 14.72
C LEU A 315 -14.02 -7.40 13.60
N ALA A 316 -14.64 -7.89 12.53
CA ALA A 316 -15.07 -7.05 11.41
C ALA A 316 -16.08 -5.98 11.86
N ASP A 317 -17.06 -6.35 12.69
CA ASP A 317 -18.03 -5.44 13.30
C ASP A 317 -17.34 -4.40 14.18
N ALA A 318 -16.44 -4.82 15.07
CA ALA A 318 -15.74 -3.93 15.99
C ALA A 318 -14.81 -2.92 15.29
N LEU A 319 -14.21 -3.30 14.16
CA LEU A 319 -13.36 -2.41 13.36
C LEU A 319 -14.17 -1.32 12.63
N VAL A 320 -15.41 -1.61 12.21
CA VAL A 320 -16.15 -0.70 11.32
C VAL A 320 -17.30 0.02 12.03
N ARG A 321 -18.06 -0.66 12.89
CA ARG A 321 -19.25 -0.10 13.55
C ARG A 321 -19.04 1.24 14.25
N PRO A 322 -17.94 1.47 15.00
CA PRO A 322 -17.69 2.74 15.67
C PRO A 322 -17.47 3.92 14.69
N LEU A 323 -17.07 3.61 13.46
CA LEU A 323 -16.71 4.59 12.44
C LEU A 323 -17.80 4.81 11.39
N VAL A 324 -18.93 4.10 11.46
CA VAL A 324 -19.96 4.10 10.41
C VAL A 324 -20.44 5.49 10.06
N ALA A 325 -20.70 6.35 11.05
CA ALA A 325 -21.17 7.71 10.79
C ALA A 325 -20.15 8.53 9.99
N GLU A 326 -18.88 8.49 10.37
CA GLU A 326 -17.79 9.19 9.69
C GLU A 326 -17.51 8.63 8.29
N VAL A 327 -17.50 7.29 8.17
CA VAL A 327 -17.31 6.61 6.87
C VAL A 327 -18.46 6.95 5.93
N THR A 328 -19.69 7.02 6.42
CA THR A 328 -20.86 7.39 5.63
C THR A 328 -20.78 8.82 5.12
N LEU A 329 -20.38 9.75 5.96
CA LEU A 329 -20.30 11.16 5.59
C LEU A 329 -19.19 11.46 4.58
N ARG A 330 -18.05 10.78 4.68
CA ARG A 330 -16.85 11.09 3.91
C ARG A 330 -16.49 10.04 2.85
N ARG A 331 -16.88 8.77 3.07
CA ARG A 331 -16.45 7.61 2.27
C ARG A 331 -17.64 6.67 1.95
N GLN A 332 -18.74 7.25 1.57
CA GLN A 332 -20.05 6.58 1.40
C GLN A 332 -20.00 5.26 0.60
N GLY A 333 -19.14 5.20 -0.42
CA GLY A 333 -19.04 4.00 -1.26
C GLY A 333 -18.48 2.78 -0.54
N GLU A 334 -17.53 2.94 0.39
CA GLU A 334 -16.85 1.83 1.06
C GLU A 334 -17.70 1.19 2.17
N ILE A 335 -18.53 1.99 2.88
CA ILE A 335 -19.36 1.46 3.95
C ILE A 335 -20.33 0.38 3.42
N GLY A 336 -20.93 0.62 2.26
CA GLY A 336 -21.85 -0.36 1.66
C GLY A 336 -21.14 -1.66 1.26
N GLU A 337 -19.90 -1.59 0.78
CA GLU A 337 -19.10 -2.75 0.42
C GLU A 337 -18.66 -3.55 1.65
N TRP A 338 -18.20 -2.86 2.68
CA TRP A 338 -17.87 -3.50 3.95
C TRP A 338 -19.11 -4.10 4.62
N SER A 339 -20.26 -3.39 4.58
CA SER A 339 -21.52 -3.89 5.13
C SER A 339 -21.96 -5.19 4.48
N GLU A 340 -21.91 -5.27 3.14
CA GLU A 340 -22.24 -6.50 2.39
C GLU A 340 -21.30 -7.66 2.75
N ARG A 341 -20.00 -7.36 2.90
CA ARG A 341 -18.97 -8.37 3.24
C ARG A 341 -19.06 -8.83 4.69
N ILE A 342 -19.31 -7.91 5.62
CA ILE A 342 -19.52 -8.25 7.04
C ILE A 342 -20.81 -9.06 7.19
N LEU A 343 -21.88 -8.63 6.53
CA LEU A 343 -23.15 -9.35 6.57
C LEU A 343 -23.04 -10.80 6.05
N ALA A 344 -22.16 -11.03 5.07
CA ALA A 344 -21.94 -12.38 4.52
C ALA A 344 -21.29 -13.35 5.53
N VAL A 345 -20.65 -12.85 6.58
CA VAL A 345 -19.98 -13.65 7.62
C VAL A 345 -20.65 -13.58 8.98
N VAL A 346 -21.65 -12.68 9.17
CA VAL A 346 -22.45 -12.60 10.40
C VAL A 346 -23.39 -13.80 10.47
N PRO A 347 -23.43 -14.54 11.59
CA PRO A 347 -24.41 -15.62 11.78
C PRO A 347 -25.84 -15.11 11.73
N PRO A 348 -26.77 -15.85 11.08
CA PRO A 348 -28.17 -15.42 10.94
C PRO A 348 -28.94 -15.26 12.24
N ASP A 349 -28.49 -15.89 13.30
CA ASP A 349 -29.05 -15.82 14.67
C ASP A 349 -28.57 -14.59 15.44
N ASP A 350 -27.50 -13.91 15.02
CA ASP A 350 -27.09 -12.61 15.55
C ASP A 350 -27.94 -11.48 14.92
N VAL A 351 -29.20 -11.42 15.36
CA VAL A 351 -30.21 -10.52 14.77
C VAL A 351 -29.79 -9.05 14.83
N ASP A 352 -29.18 -8.62 15.92
CA ASP A 352 -28.77 -7.23 16.10
C ASP A 352 -27.74 -6.80 15.05
N ARG A 353 -26.71 -7.64 14.79
CA ARG A 353 -25.71 -7.37 13.75
C ARG A 353 -26.27 -7.51 12.36
N VAL A 354 -27.11 -8.51 12.13
CA VAL A 354 -27.79 -8.70 10.83
C VAL A 354 -28.60 -7.46 10.49
N VAL A 355 -29.44 -6.96 11.38
CA VAL A 355 -30.27 -5.77 11.16
C VAL A 355 -29.41 -4.53 10.94
N PHE A 356 -28.38 -4.34 11.77
CA PHE A 356 -27.46 -3.21 11.63
C PHE A 356 -26.81 -3.19 10.25
N TRP A 357 -26.16 -4.29 9.84
CA TRP A 357 -25.41 -4.34 8.58
C TRP A 357 -26.32 -4.40 7.35
N LEU A 358 -27.53 -4.97 7.45
CA LEU A 358 -28.56 -4.86 6.41
C LEU A 358 -28.95 -3.42 6.14
N THR A 359 -29.14 -2.62 7.20
CA THR A 359 -29.49 -1.20 7.07
C THR A 359 -28.44 -0.44 6.27
N TRP A 360 -27.15 -0.65 6.55
CA TRP A 360 -26.06 0.03 5.85
C TRP A 360 -25.79 -0.53 4.46
N ALA A 361 -26.01 -1.82 4.22
CA ALA A 361 -25.98 -2.41 2.88
C ALA A 361 -27.11 -1.88 2.00
N ALA A 362 -28.31 -1.73 2.57
CA ALA A 362 -29.49 -1.17 1.87
C ALA A 362 -29.29 0.32 1.52
N HIS A 363 -28.63 1.08 2.38
CA HIS A 363 -28.27 2.48 2.13
C HIS A 363 -27.45 2.63 0.83
N ARG A 364 -26.50 1.75 0.58
CA ARG A 364 -25.76 1.67 -0.69
C ARG A 364 -26.66 1.45 -1.89
N SER A 365 -27.67 0.58 -1.75
CA SER A 365 -28.59 0.23 -2.84
C SER A 365 -29.49 1.39 -3.23
N MET A 366 -29.97 2.18 -2.25
CA MET A 366 -30.74 3.39 -2.51
C MET A 366 -29.93 4.45 -3.29
N HIS A 367 -28.66 4.57 -3.00
CA HIS A 367 -27.76 5.49 -3.72
C HIS A 367 -27.32 4.99 -5.10
N ARG A 368 -27.40 3.68 -5.37
CA ARG A 368 -27.04 3.10 -6.68
C ARG A 368 -28.19 3.02 -7.68
N GLY A 369 -29.45 3.25 -7.26
CA GLY A 369 -30.61 3.21 -8.16
C GLY A 369 -30.87 1.84 -8.80
N THR A 370 -30.46 0.74 -8.17
CA THR A 370 -30.66 -0.62 -8.69
C THR A 370 -31.76 -1.35 -7.93
N GLU A 371 -32.87 -1.59 -8.61
CA GLU A 371 -34.04 -2.33 -8.11
C GLU A 371 -33.79 -3.78 -7.64
N SER A 372 -32.63 -4.36 -7.99
CA SER A 372 -32.32 -5.77 -7.68
C SER A 372 -31.96 -6.04 -6.21
N ALA A 373 -31.55 -5.04 -5.43
CA ALA A 373 -31.18 -5.22 -4.02
C ALA A 373 -32.40 -5.09 -3.07
N THR A 374 -33.40 -4.31 -3.45
CA THR A 374 -34.68 -4.18 -2.70
C THR A 374 -35.43 -5.50 -2.60
N SER A 375 -35.42 -6.34 -3.63
CA SER A 375 -36.10 -7.65 -3.58
C SER A 375 -35.41 -8.64 -2.63
N ARG A 376 -34.10 -8.61 -2.48
CA ARG A 376 -33.34 -9.47 -1.55
C ARG A 376 -33.42 -8.97 -0.09
N SER A 377 -33.40 -7.66 0.11
CA SER A 377 -33.57 -7.05 1.43
C SER A 377 -34.96 -7.30 2.01
N SER A 378 -36.03 -7.16 1.19
CA SER A 378 -37.42 -7.48 1.59
C SER A 378 -37.62 -8.93 2.00
N ALA A 379 -37.01 -9.88 1.27
CA ALA A 379 -37.12 -11.31 1.60
C ALA A 379 -36.38 -11.66 2.91
N ALA A 380 -35.20 -11.07 3.17
CA ALA A 380 -34.44 -11.33 4.38
C ALA A 380 -35.10 -10.69 5.62
N THR A 381 -35.64 -9.47 5.49
CA THR A 381 -36.34 -8.78 6.57
C THR A 381 -37.64 -9.47 6.94
N ALA A 382 -38.41 -9.97 5.97
CA ALA A 382 -39.61 -10.72 6.21
C ALA A 382 -39.33 -12.03 6.97
N THR A 383 -38.21 -12.69 6.70
CA THR A 383 -37.84 -13.94 7.38
C THR A 383 -37.36 -13.72 8.82
N ALA A 384 -36.74 -12.56 9.11
CA ALA A 384 -36.24 -12.21 10.45
C ALA A 384 -37.36 -11.72 11.42
N ILE A 385 -38.44 -11.15 10.87
CA ILE A 385 -39.57 -10.64 11.66
C ILE A 385 -40.61 -11.74 11.95
N THR A 386 -40.56 -12.86 11.23
CA THR A 386 -41.54 -13.95 11.36
C THR A 386 -41.04 -15.11 12.23
N ARG A 387 -39.88 -14.98 12.85
CA ARG A 387 -39.32 -15.87 13.88
C ARG A 387 -39.16 -15.11 15.19
#